data_ecca4ef1e0e01d4648039c838b2fca75
#
_entry.id   ecca4ef1e0e01d4648039c838b2fca75
#
_cell.length_a   1.000
_cell.length_b   1.000
_cell.length_c   1.000
_cell.angle_alpha   90.00
_cell.angle_beta   90.00
_cell.angle_gamma   90.00
#
_symmetry.space_group_name_H-M   'P 1'
#
loop_
_entity.id
_entity.type
_entity.pdbx_description
1 polymer ?
#
loop_
_entity_poly.entity_id
_entity_poly.type
_entity_poly.pdbx_seq_one_letter_code
_entity_poly.pdbx_strand_id
1 'polypeptide(L)'
;LDLIKPADSNFQLFFYQSIFLRACTWFRRVYVCAPRAFSKTLVSILALMLKCVFQPGIKLFICAPHINQSAKIATEKIKEIYDLFPFLRGEVIGTGDCPGNFGKDYVKLTFKNGSVFDVVGTTDSTRGGRRNAGLIDEIRDHDATEITEIVLPLLNVNRRTRARVVNPNEPHQQTIFATSAGTKQSYAYEVLIETLEEAVIN
;
A
#
# COMPACT_ATOMS: atom_id res chain seq x y z
N LEU A 1 -7.60 5.03 -15.13
CA LEU A 1 -6.59 6.11 -15.11
C LEU A 1 -7.06 7.39 -15.82
N ASP A 2 -8.05 7.30 -16.72
CA ASP A 2 -8.56 8.47 -17.44
C ASP A 2 -9.20 9.53 -16.53
N LEU A 3 -9.53 9.17 -15.29
CA LEU A 3 -10.05 10.10 -14.26
C LEU A 3 -8.94 10.89 -13.55
N ILE A 4 -7.68 10.46 -13.67
CA ILE A 4 -6.55 11.06 -12.99
C ILE A 4 -5.59 11.58 -14.05
N LYS A 5 -5.68 12.87 -14.31
CA LYS A 5 -4.78 13.50 -15.26
C LYS A 5 -3.42 13.73 -14.61
N PRO A 6 -2.32 13.25 -15.21
CA PRO A 6 -0.98 13.61 -14.78
C PRO A 6 -0.71 15.10 -15.04
N ALA A 7 0.27 15.65 -14.32
CA ALA A 7 0.73 17.04 -14.52
C ALA A 7 1.30 17.24 -15.93
N ASP A 8 2.07 16.26 -16.41
CA ASP A 8 2.55 16.20 -17.78
C ASP A 8 1.63 15.35 -18.63
N SER A 9 1.06 15.92 -19.69
CA SER A 9 0.19 15.22 -20.64
C SER A 9 0.88 14.09 -21.39
N ASN A 10 2.22 14.09 -21.45
CA ASN A 10 3.02 13.03 -22.07
C ASN A 10 3.36 11.90 -21.10
N PHE A 11 3.09 12.06 -19.80
CA PHE A 11 3.36 11.01 -18.83
C PHE A 11 2.45 9.81 -19.06
N GLN A 12 3.06 8.66 -19.23
CA GLN A 12 2.36 7.38 -19.34
C GLN A 12 3.04 6.34 -18.46
N LEU A 13 2.23 5.56 -17.76
CA LEU A 13 2.75 4.38 -17.07
C LEU A 13 3.22 3.37 -18.11
N PHE A 14 4.36 2.77 -17.89
CA PHE A 14 4.80 1.62 -18.68
C PHE A 14 3.76 0.49 -18.59
N PHE A 15 3.72 -0.34 -19.60
CA PHE A 15 2.75 -1.44 -19.69
C PHE A 15 2.75 -2.32 -18.43
N TYR A 16 3.91 -2.72 -17.94
CA TYR A 16 4.03 -3.51 -16.71
C TYR A 16 3.56 -2.78 -15.45
N GLN A 17 3.77 -1.46 -15.35
CA GLN A 17 3.27 -0.64 -14.24
C GLN A 17 1.74 -0.59 -14.24
N SER A 18 1.15 -0.50 -15.43
CA SER A 18 -0.32 -0.51 -15.59
C SER A 18 -0.92 -1.86 -15.18
N ILE A 19 -0.27 -2.98 -15.55
CA ILE A 19 -0.70 -4.32 -15.10
C ILE A 19 -0.58 -4.43 -13.58
N PHE A 20 0.55 -4.02 -13.01
CA PHE A 20 0.77 -4.08 -11.58
C PHE A 20 -0.20 -3.19 -10.79
N LEU A 21 -0.46 -1.97 -11.26
CA LEU A 21 -1.45 -1.08 -10.67
C LEU A 21 -2.86 -1.72 -10.66
N ARG A 22 -3.26 -2.36 -11.77
CA ARG A 22 -4.52 -3.10 -11.84
C ARG A 22 -4.54 -4.27 -10.86
N ALA A 23 -3.46 -5.05 -10.78
CA ALA A 23 -3.37 -6.14 -9.82
C ALA A 23 -3.55 -5.65 -8.39
N CYS A 24 -2.91 -4.54 -8.00
CA CYS A 24 -3.07 -3.91 -6.69
C CYS A 24 -4.49 -3.39 -6.41
N THR A 25 -5.33 -3.20 -7.42
CA THR A 25 -6.73 -2.78 -7.22
C THR A 25 -7.71 -3.94 -7.13
N TRP A 26 -7.44 -5.06 -7.81
CA TRP A 26 -8.40 -6.14 -8.01
C TRP A 26 -8.18 -7.38 -7.15
N PHE A 27 -6.92 -7.74 -6.89
CA PHE A 27 -6.61 -8.98 -6.19
C PHE A 27 -6.42 -8.76 -4.69
N ARG A 28 -6.89 -9.73 -3.90
CA ARG A 28 -6.73 -9.72 -2.45
C ARG A 28 -5.26 -9.87 -2.03
N ARG A 29 -4.51 -10.72 -2.73
CA ARG A 29 -3.09 -10.94 -2.49
C ARG A 29 -2.31 -10.64 -3.76
N VAL A 30 -1.30 -9.78 -3.63
CA VAL A 30 -0.42 -9.41 -4.74
C VAL A 30 1.02 -9.58 -4.28
N TYR A 31 1.79 -10.35 -5.04
CA TYR A 31 3.22 -10.51 -4.80
C TYR A 31 3.99 -9.97 -6.01
N VAL A 32 4.90 -9.04 -5.77
CA VAL A 32 5.76 -8.48 -6.81
C VAL A 32 7.23 -8.64 -6.43
N CYS A 33 7.94 -9.43 -7.22
CA CYS A 33 9.39 -9.53 -7.19
C CYS A 33 9.96 -8.85 -8.44
N ALA A 34 10.66 -7.74 -8.24
CA ALA A 34 11.18 -6.95 -9.35
C ALA A 34 12.50 -6.26 -8.96
N PRO A 35 13.39 -5.99 -9.94
CA PRO A 35 14.65 -5.32 -9.67
C PRO A 35 14.45 -3.90 -9.13
N ARG A 36 15.55 -3.29 -8.68
CA ARG A 36 15.57 -1.86 -8.36
C ARG A 36 15.19 -1.04 -9.59
N ALA A 37 14.65 0.14 -9.40
CA ALA A 37 14.16 1.04 -10.45
C ALA A 37 12.90 0.56 -11.21
N PHE A 38 12.29 -0.56 -10.84
CA PHE A 38 11.02 -1.03 -11.41
C PHE A 38 9.80 -0.21 -10.94
N SER A 39 9.99 0.73 -10.05
CA SER A 39 8.92 1.57 -9.47
C SER A 39 7.86 0.79 -8.66
N LYS A 40 8.18 -0.41 -8.14
CA LYS A 40 7.23 -1.24 -7.39
C LYS A 40 6.60 -0.48 -6.21
N THR A 41 7.39 0.18 -5.39
CA THR A 41 6.91 0.94 -4.22
C THR A 41 6.07 2.14 -4.63
N LEU A 42 6.48 2.89 -5.67
CA LEU A 42 5.71 4.03 -6.20
C LEU A 42 4.31 3.60 -6.67
N VAL A 43 4.25 2.55 -7.50
CA VAL A 43 2.98 2.04 -8.04
C VAL A 43 2.09 1.47 -6.94
N SER A 44 2.68 0.77 -5.95
CA SER A 44 1.93 0.26 -4.80
C SER A 44 1.32 1.38 -3.96
N ILE A 45 2.11 2.42 -3.63
CA ILE A 45 1.61 3.58 -2.86
C ILE A 45 0.55 4.33 -3.67
N LEU A 46 0.76 4.53 -4.98
CA LEU A 46 -0.25 5.12 -5.86
C LEU A 46 -1.55 4.33 -5.83
N ALA A 47 -1.49 2.98 -5.92
CA ALA A 47 -2.68 2.13 -5.83
C ALA A 47 -3.42 2.31 -4.50
N LEU A 48 -2.69 2.37 -3.38
CA LEU A 48 -3.27 2.58 -2.05
C LEU A 48 -3.87 3.99 -1.91
N MET A 49 -3.21 5.03 -2.42
CA MET A 49 -3.77 6.40 -2.42
C MET A 49 -5.05 6.47 -3.26
N LEU A 50 -5.09 5.84 -4.44
CA LEU A 50 -6.29 5.74 -5.26
C LEU A 50 -7.43 5.01 -4.53
N LYS A 51 -7.12 3.92 -3.82
CA LYS A 51 -8.11 3.26 -2.97
C LYS A 51 -8.64 4.18 -1.87
N CYS A 52 -7.78 4.99 -1.25
CA CYS A 52 -8.24 6.00 -0.30
C CYS A 52 -9.23 6.98 -0.90
N VAL A 53 -9.05 7.38 -2.17
CA VAL A 53 -9.98 8.28 -2.86
C VAL A 53 -11.31 7.59 -3.19
N PHE A 54 -11.25 6.39 -3.76
CA PHE A 54 -12.45 5.70 -4.29
C PHE A 54 -13.23 4.87 -3.25
N GLN A 55 -12.61 4.54 -2.12
CA GLN A 55 -13.24 3.72 -1.07
C GLN A 55 -13.33 4.51 0.25
N PRO A 56 -14.38 5.34 0.45
CA PRO A 56 -14.50 6.20 1.62
C PRO A 56 -14.37 5.46 2.94
N GLY A 57 -13.58 6.01 3.88
CA GLY A 57 -13.36 5.46 5.21
C GLY A 57 -12.42 4.25 5.27
N ILE A 58 -11.75 3.89 4.16
CA ILE A 58 -10.75 2.81 4.17
C ILE A 58 -9.52 3.22 4.99
N LYS A 59 -8.91 2.24 5.67
CA LYS A 59 -7.68 2.44 6.44
C LYS A 59 -6.59 1.56 5.84
N LEU A 60 -5.56 2.20 5.33
CA LEU A 60 -4.47 1.55 4.61
C LEU A 60 -3.13 1.84 5.28
N PHE A 61 -2.15 0.96 5.06
CA PHE A 61 -0.82 1.16 5.60
C PHE A 61 0.30 0.77 4.63
N ILE A 62 1.50 1.25 4.96
CA ILE A 62 2.77 0.73 4.47
C ILE A 62 3.64 0.29 5.65
N CYS A 63 4.29 -0.86 5.50
CA CYS A 63 5.28 -1.39 6.41
C CYS A 63 6.56 -1.74 5.62
N ALA A 64 7.73 -1.41 6.18
CA ALA A 64 9.04 -1.85 5.72
C ALA A 64 9.86 -2.27 6.94
N PRO A 65 11.02 -2.94 6.79
CA PRO A 65 11.75 -3.55 7.92
C PRO A 65 12.03 -2.61 9.10
N HIS A 66 12.18 -1.31 8.82
CA HIS A 66 12.38 -0.31 9.85
C HIS A 66 11.40 0.85 9.67
N ILE A 67 10.74 1.28 10.74
CA ILE A 67 9.71 2.32 10.70
C ILE A 67 10.25 3.65 10.13
N ASN A 68 11.47 4.04 10.47
CA ASN A 68 12.10 5.25 9.92
C ASN A 68 12.33 5.13 8.40
N GLN A 69 12.69 3.94 7.93
CA GLN A 69 12.83 3.65 6.51
C GLN A 69 11.48 3.71 5.81
N SER A 70 10.44 3.11 6.40
CA SER A 70 9.06 3.18 5.90
C SER A 70 8.60 4.61 5.77
N ALA A 71 8.81 5.45 6.80
CA ALA A 71 8.40 6.84 6.80
C ALA A 71 9.15 7.66 5.73
N LYS A 72 10.46 7.44 5.59
CA LYS A 72 11.27 8.10 4.56
C LYS A 72 10.81 7.72 3.16
N ILE A 73 10.68 6.41 2.87
CA ILE A 73 10.23 5.91 1.56
C ILE A 73 8.83 6.43 1.24
N ALA A 74 7.89 6.32 2.19
CA ALA A 74 6.54 6.83 2.01
C ALA A 74 6.53 8.32 1.71
N THR A 75 7.29 9.13 2.46
CA THR A 75 7.39 10.59 2.24
C THR A 75 7.91 10.93 0.86
N GLU A 76 9.00 10.28 0.42
CA GLU A 76 9.60 10.52 -0.90
C GLU A 76 8.62 10.14 -2.02
N LYS A 77 7.98 8.98 -1.91
CA LYS A 77 7.06 8.49 -2.95
C LYS A 77 5.74 9.25 -2.98
N ILE A 78 5.21 9.69 -1.85
CA ILE A 78 4.01 10.53 -1.79
C ILE A 78 4.29 11.89 -2.46
N LYS A 79 5.44 12.50 -2.21
CA LYS A 79 5.83 13.76 -2.89
C LYS A 79 5.92 13.56 -4.41
N GLU A 80 6.60 12.51 -4.85
CA GLU A 80 6.70 12.14 -6.27
C GLU A 80 5.29 11.93 -6.89
N ILE A 81 4.38 11.25 -6.18
CA ILE A 81 2.99 11.05 -6.63
C ILE A 81 2.22 12.37 -6.69
N TYR A 82 2.42 13.28 -5.75
CA TYR A 82 1.79 14.59 -5.78
C TYR A 82 2.28 15.47 -6.93
N ASP A 83 3.55 15.32 -7.33
CA ASP A 83 4.09 16.03 -8.49
C ASP A 83 3.57 15.42 -9.80
N LEU A 84 3.47 14.09 -9.88
CA LEU A 84 2.92 13.41 -11.04
C LEU A 84 1.39 13.61 -11.18
N PHE A 85 0.67 13.62 -10.06
CA PHE A 85 -0.79 13.67 -10.00
C PHE A 85 -1.27 14.75 -9.01
N PRO A 86 -1.18 16.05 -9.35
CA PRO A 86 -1.50 17.15 -8.42
C PRO A 86 -2.92 17.10 -7.85
N PHE A 87 -3.86 16.51 -8.56
CA PHE A 87 -5.22 16.34 -8.11
C PHE A 87 -5.33 15.61 -6.76
N LEU A 88 -4.41 14.65 -6.49
CA LEU A 88 -4.40 13.90 -5.23
C LEU A 88 -4.12 14.78 -4.00
N ARG A 89 -3.42 15.90 -4.18
CA ARG A 89 -3.23 16.90 -3.12
C ARG A 89 -4.58 17.44 -2.61
N GLY A 90 -5.50 17.70 -3.55
CA GLY A 90 -6.83 18.20 -3.23
C GLY A 90 -7.72 17.25 -2.44
N GLU A 91 -7.42 15.95 -2.44
CA GLU A 91 -8.17 14.92 -1.71
C GLU A 91 -7.69 14.71 -0.27
N VAL A 92 -6.48 15.16 0.07
CA VAL A 92 -5.87 15.01 1.40
C VAL A 92 -6.10 16.27 2.23
N ILE A 93 -6.40 16.09 3.52
CA ILE A 93 -6.55 17.19 4.49
C ILE A 93 -5.16 17.72 4.83
N GLY A 94 -4.95 19.01 4.62
CA GLY A 94 -3.70 19.71 4.88
C GLY A 94 -3.57 20.95 4.02
N THR A 95 -2.47 21.66 4.17
CA THR A 95 -2.17 22.90 3.44
C THR A 95 -0.82 22.77 2.72
N GLY A 96 -0.62 23.60 1.68
CA GLY A 96 0.62 23.65 0.91
C GLY A 96 0.74 22.54 -0.15
N ASP A 97 1.95 22.41 -0.71
CA ASP A 97 2.23 21.52 -1.84
C ASP A 97 2.32 20.03 -1.47
N CYS A 98 2.43 19.73 -0.18
CA CYS A 98 2.52 18.36 0.32
C CYS A 98 1.60 18.16 1.53
N PRO A 99 0.26 18.09 1.32
CA PRO A 99 -0.68 17.90 2.41
C PRO A 99 -0.51 16.54 3.07
N GLY A 100 -0.67 16.50 4.40
CA GLY A 100 -0.47 15.32 5.23
C GLY A 100 0.43 15.62 6.43
N ASN A 101 0.62 14.64 7.29
CA ASN A 101 1.51 14.72 8.44
C ASN A 101 2.73 13.83 8.21
N PHE A 102 3.89 14.44 8.17
CA PHE A 102 5.17 13.77 7.89
C PHE A 102 6.14 13.98 9.04
N GLY A 103 6.77 12.92 9.50
CA GLY A 103 7.81 12.94 10.54
C GLY A 103 8.92 11.94 10.26
N LYS A 104 9.86 11.83 11.18
CA LYS A 104 11.02 10.94 11.04
C LYS A 104 10.63 9.47 11.02
N ASP A 105 9.63 9.11 11.81
CA ASP A 105 9.16 7.75 12.09
C ASP A 105 7.66 7.55 11.84
N TYR A 106 7.01 8.55 11.28
CA TYR A 106 5.60 8.45 10.95
C TYR A 106 5.24 9.22 9.67
N VAL A 107 4.25 8.72 8.96
CA VAL A 107 3.52 9.42 7.90
C VAL A 107 2.05 9.09 8.08
N LYS A 108 1.20 10.11 7.97
CA LYS A 108 -0.24 9.91 8.00
C LYS A 108 -0.92 10.88 7.04
N LEU A 109 -1.61 10.31 6.06
CA LEU A 109 -2.52 11.05 5.18
C LEU A 109 -3.94 10.80 5.64
N THR A 110 -4.70 11.87 5.84
CA THR A 110 -6.14 11.82 6.11
C THR A 110 -6.86 12.42 4.92
N PHE A 111 -7.71 11.62 4.29
CA PHE A 111 -8.47 12.05 3.11
C PHE A 111 -9.79 12.69 3.52
N LYS A 112 -10.29 13.62 2.69
CA LYS A 112 -11.56 14.32 2.92
C LYS A 112 -12.77 13.39 3.08
N ASN A 113 -12.72 12.20 2.49
CA ASN A 113 -13.76 11.18 2.59
C ASN A 113 -13.64 10.28 3.85
N GLY A 114 -12.72 10.60 4.77
CA GLY A 114 -12.47 9.86 6.01
C GLY A 114 -11.52 8.67 5.88
N SER A 115 -10.94 8.45 4.71
CA SER A 115 -9.92 7.41 4.52
C SER A 115 -8.58 7.83 5.15
N VAL A 116 -7.78 6.84 5.54
CA VAL A 116 -6.48 7.07 6.15
C VAL A 116 -5.44 6.15 5.50
N PHE A 117 -4.28 6.72 5.19
CA PHE A 117 -3.08 5.99 4.82
C PHE A 117 -1.96 6.37 5.79
N ASP A 118 -1.33 5.39 6.43
CA ASP A 118 -0.26 5.63 7.40
C ASP A 118 0.88 4.62 7.29
N VAL A 119 1.99 4.94 7.97
CA VAL A 119 3.12 4.02 8.17
C VAL A 119 2.88 3.25 9.45
N VAL A 120 3.14 1.93 9.41
CA VAL A 120 3.12 1.07 10.59
C VAL A 120 4.48 0.39 10.77
N GLY A 121 4.87 0.18 12.02
CA GLY A 121 6.05 -0.59 12.37
C GLY A 121 5.71 -2.06 12.66
N THR A 122 6.75 -2.86 12.88
CA THR A 122 6.66 -4.28 13.26
C THR A 122 6.75 -4.48 14.78
N THR A 123 6.46 -3.45 15.57
CA THR A 123 6.57 -3.48 17.04
C THR A 123 5.22 -3.74 17.71
N ASP A 124 5.25 -4.22 18.95
CA ASP A 124 4.05 -4.50 19.75
C ASP A 124 3.12 -3.29 19.90
N SER A 125 3.65 -2.07 19.87
CA SER A 125 2.83 -0.85 19.90
C SER A 125 1.88 -0.72 18.68
N THR A 126 2.16 -1.43 17.60
CA THR A 126 1.32 -1.48 16.40
C THR A 126 0.13 -2.42 16.57
N ARG A 127 0.19 -3.37 17.52
CA ARG A 127 -0.89 -4.32 17.80
C ARG A 127 -2.19 -3.59 18.14
N GLY A 128 -3.31 -4.11 17.65
CA GLY A 128 -4.65 -3.54 17.88
C GLY A 128 -5.07 -2.46 16.89
N GLY A 129 -4.19 -1.97 16.05
CA GLY A 129 -4.56 -1.14 14.90
C GLY A 129 -5.39 -1.95 13.90
N ARG A 130 -6.49 -1.40 13.41
CA ARG A 130 -7.33 -2.06 12.39
C ARG A 130 -7.09 -1.40 11.04
N ARG A 131 -6.73 -2.20 10.05
CA ARG A 131 -6.50 -1.78 8.67
C ARG A 131 -7.26 -2.69 7.71
N ASN A 132 -7.53 -2.18 6.50
CA ASN A 132 -8.30 -2.90 5.50
C ASN A 132 -7.44 -3.44 4.37
N ALA A 133 -6.31 -2.78 4.09
CA ALA A 133 -5.29 -3.26 3.17
C ALA A 133 -3.93 -2.64 3.49
N GLY A 134 -2.85 -3.21 2.98
CA GLY A 134 -1.50 -2.66 3.18
C GLY A 134 -0.47 -3.15 2.19
N LEU A 135 0.63 -2.40 2.15
CA LEU A 135 1.87 -2.73 1.47
C LEU A 135 2.90 -3.17 2.51
N ILE A 136 3.47 -4.36 2.31
CA ILE A 136 4.66 -4.82 3.02
C ILE A 136 5.80 -4.76 2.02
N ASP A 137 6.63 -3.73 2.14
CA ASP A 137 7.74 -3.47 1.22
C ASP A 137 9.01 -4.17 1.72
N GLU A 138 9.84 -4.63 0.78
CA GLU A 138 11.05 -5.44 1.00
C GLU A 138 10.82 -6.64 1.94
N ILE A 139 9.77 -7.43 1.64
CA ILE A 139 9.36 -8.58 2.48
C ILE A 139 10.50 -9.57 2.79
N ARG A 140 11.53 -9.65 1.94
CA ARG A 140 12.69 -10.52 2.15
C ARG A 140 13.54 -10.13 3.35
N ASP A 141 13.48 -8.86 3.77
CA ASP A 141 14.30 -8.29 4.84
C ASP A 141 13.53 -8.21 6.18
N HIS A 142 12.28 -8.74 6.20
CA HIS A 142 11.46 -8.84 7.39
C HIS A 142 11.63 -10.17 8.12
N ASP A 143 11.44 -10.14 9.43
CA ASP A 143 11.25 -11.34 10.24
C ASP A 143 9.85 -11.92 10.00
N ALA A 144 9.77 -13.23 9.76
CA ALA A 144 8.49 -13.92 9.50
C ALA A 144 7.52 -13.78 10.67
N THR A 145 8.03 -13.89 11.91
CA THR A 145 7.23 -13.80 13.13
C THR A 145 6.60 -12.41 13.28
N GLU A 146 7.39 -11.35 13.05
CA GLU A 146 6.87 -9.98 13.11
C GLU A 146 5.73 -9.76 12.10
N ILE A 147 5.88 -10.25 10.88
CA ILE A 147 4.83 -10.11 9.86
C ILE A 147 3.60 -10.92 10.22
N THR A 148 3.75 -12.19 10.59
CA THR A 148 2.61 -13.08 10.86
C THR A 148 1.87 -12.74 12.15
N GLU A 149 2.58 -12.32 13.20
CA GLU A 149 1.98 -12.07 14.51
C GLU A 149 1.59 -10.61 14.76
N ILE A 150 2.21 -9.65 14.08
CA ILE A 150 1.96 -8.22 14.31
C ILE A 150 1.27 -7.57 13.13
N VAL A 151 1.83 -7.70 11.90
CA VAL A 151 1.38 -6.92 10.75
C VAL A 151 0.13 -7.52 10.11
N LEU A 152 0.11 -8.81 9.79
CA LEU A 152 -1.04 -9.45 9.14
C LEU A 152 -2.32 -9.41 9.99
N PRO A 153 -2.27 -9.55 11.33
CA PRO A 153 -3.46 -9.41 12.17
C PRO A 153 -4.13 -8.03 12.11
N LEU A 154 -3.44 -6.98 11.68
CA LEU A 154 -4.05 -5.66 11.47
C LEU A 154 -5.15 -5.69 10.40
N LEU A 155 -5.07 -6.66 9.46
CA LEU A 155 -5.98 -6.79 8.32
C LEU A 155 -7.26 -7.59 8.61
N ASN A 156 -7.48 -8.06 9.84
CA ASN A 156 -8.59 -8.94 10.20
C ASN A 156 -9.98 -8.27 10.17
N VAL A 157 -10.10 -7.06 9.61
CA VAL A 157 -11.36 -6.30 9.59
C VAL A 157 -11.72 -5.89 8.17
N ASN A 158 -12.86 -6.38 7.71
CA ASN A 158 -13.43 -5.94 6.45
C ASN A 158 -13.89 -4.48 6.53
N ARG A 159 -13.66 -3.71 5.45
CA ARG A 159 -14.20 -2.37 5.33
C ARG A 159 -15.73 -2.42 5.30
N ARG A 160 -16.36 -1.49 6.02
CA ARG A 160 -17.80 -1.25 5.91
C ARG A 160 -18.05 0.04 5.15
N THR A 161 -19.02 0.01 4.27
CA THR A 161 -19.52 1.20 3.56
C THR A 161 -20.16 2.18 4.54
N ARG A 162 -20.53 3.39 4.08
CA ARG A 162 -21.31 4.34 4.90
C ARG A 162 -22.62 3.76 5.41
N ALA A 163 -23.23 2.83 4.67
CA ALA A 163 -24.41 2.08 5.10
C ALA A 163 -24.10 0.96 6.10
N ARG A 164 -22.85 0.86 6.60
CA ARG A 164 -22.35 -0.17 7.53
C ARG A 164 -22.40 -1.61 6.99
N VAL A 165 -22.54 -1.78 5.69
CA VAL A 165 -22.55 -3.06 5.00
C VAL A 165 -21.18 -3.35 4.40
N VAL A 166 -20.76 -4.62 4.43
CA VAL A 166 -19.54 -5.08 3.74
C VAL A 166 -19.88 -5.26 2.26
N ASN A 167 -19.09 -4.65 1.37
CA ASN A 167 -19.24 -4.85 -0.07
C ASN A 167 -18.52 -6.13 -0.51
N PRO A 168 -19.24 -7.17 -0.99
CA PRO A 168 -18.59 -8.44 -1.35
C PRO A 168 -17.67 -8.36 -2.57
N ASN A 169 -17.80 -7.31 -3.38
CA ASN A 169 -16.99 -7.11 -4.58
C ASN A 169 -15.66 -6.37 -4.32
N GLU A 170 -15.37 -5.99 -3.06
CA GLU A 170 -14.10 -5.39 -2.70
C GLU A 170 -13.10 -6.47 -2.26
N PRO A 171 -11.82 -6.37 -2.66
CA PRO A 171 -10.77 -7.25 -2.14
C PRO A 171 -10.50 -6.87 -0.67
N HIS A 172 -11.18 -7.55 0.25
CA HIS A 172 -10.98 -7.35 1.68
C HIS A 172 -9.66 -7.93 2.16
N GLN A 173 -9.09 -7.33 3.22
CA GLN A 173 -7.84 -7.80 3.83
C GLN A 173 -6.69 -7.89 2.82
N GLN A 174 -6.67 -6.95 1.87
CA GLN A 174 -5.71 -6.99 0.79
C GLN A 174 -4.29 -6.78 1.31
N THR A 175 -3.37 -7.61 0.82
CA THR A 175 -1.94 -7.48 1.09
C THR A 175 -1.16 -7.41 -0.21
N ILE A 176 -0.33 -6.39 -0.34
CA ILE A 176 0.65 -6.23 -1.42
C ILE A 176 2.02 -6.53 -0.81
N PHE A 177 2.67 -7.58 -1.28
CA PHE A 177 4.05 -7.92 -0.92
C PHE A 177 4.98 -7.46 -2.04
N ALA A 178 5.92 -6.59 -1.71
CA ALA A 178 6.91 -6.11 -2.67
C ALA A 178 8.32 -6.48 -2.21
N THR A 179 9.14 -6.94 -3.14
CA THR A 179 10.53 -7.33 -2.85
C THR A 179 11.41 -7.25 -4.10
N SER A 180 12.70 -7.24 -3.90
CA SER A 180 13.69 -7.63 -4.90
C SER A 180 14.05 -9.11 -4.73
N ALA A 181 14.68 -9.72 -5.74
CA ALA A 181 15.06 -11.13 -5.72
C ALA A 181 15.88 -11.47 -4.45
N GLY A 182 15.54 -12.58 -3.84
CA GLY A 182 16.16 -13.12 -2.63
C GLY A 182 16.54 -14.58 -2.78
N THR A 183 16.86 -15.22 -1.67
CA THR A 183 17.15 -16.67 -1.60
C THR A 183 15.87 -17.45 -1.30
N LYS A 184 15.87 -18.75 -1.61
CA LYS A 184 14.77 -19.67 -1.27
C LYS A 184 14.59 -19.87 0.25
N GLN A 185 15.55 -19.45 1.04
CA GLN A 185 15.52 -19.53 2.50
C GLN A 185 14.89 -18.29 3.16
N SER A 186 14.57 -17.26 2.37
CA SER A 186 13.94 -16.04 2.88
C SER A 186 12.43 -16.23 3.05
N TYR A 187 11.85 -15.56 4.02
CA TYR A 187 10.40 -15.51 4.20
C TYR A 187 9.66 -15.05 2.94
N ALA A 188 10.27 -14.20 2.13
CA ALA A 188 9.71 -13.78 0.84
C ALA A 188 9.43 -14.96 -0.10
N TYR A 189 10.22 -16.05 -0.03
CA TYR A 189 9.97 -17.24 -0.85
C TYR A 189 8.77 -18.04 -0.33
N GLU A 190 8.60 -18.15 0.96
CA GLU A 190 7.41 -18.78 1.57
C GLU A 190 6.14 -18.04 1.16
N VAL A 191 6.14 -16.71 1.26
CA VAL A 191 5.02 -15.85 0.83
C VAL A 191 4.73 -16.00 -0.67
N LEU A 192 5.76 -16.17 -1.52
CA LEU A 192 5.58 -16.45 -2.95
C LEU A 192 4.84 -17.77 -3.16
N ILE A 193 5.29 -18.85 -2.51
CA ILE A 193 4.66 -20.17 -2.63
C ILE A 193 3.20 -20.13 -2.18
N GLU A 194 2.91 -19.56 -1.01
CA GLU A 194 1.54 -19.39 -0.52
C GLU A 194 0.67 -18.58 -1.51
N THR A 195 1.24 -17.53 -2.13
CA THR A 195 0.50 -16.72 -3.11
C THR A 195 0.20 -17.52 -4.38
N LEU A 196 1.13 -18.37 -4.82
CA LEU A 196 0.93 -19.24 -5.98
C LEU A 196 -0.12 -20.34 -5.68
N GLU A 197 -0.08 -20.93 -4.48
CA GLU A 197 -1.06 -21.92 -4.04
C GLU A 197 -2.47 -21.31 -4.01
N GLU A 198 -2.64 -20.11 -3.42
CA GLU A 198 -3.92 -19.40 -3.44
C GLU A 198 -4.42 -19.12 -4.88
N ALA A 199 -3.52 -18.78 -5.81
CA ALA A 199 -3.87 -18.49 -7.20
C ALA A 199 -4.27 -19.74 -7.99
N VAL A 200 -3.84 -20.93 -7.59
CA VAL A 200 -4.20 -22.20 -8.25
C VAL A 200 -5.51 -22.76 -7.72
N ILE A 201 -5.83 -22.49 -6.44
CA ILE A 201 -7.03 -23.04 -5.78
C ILE A 201 -8.28 -22.19 -6.09
N ASN A 202 -8.12 -20.89 -6.38
CA ASN A 202 -9.22 -19.94 -6.68
C ASN A 202 -9.31 -19.60 -8.17
#